data_0d21a03aaf715210b43f8edd6bbe0ec7
#
_entry.id   0d21a03aaf715210b43f8edd6bbe0ec7
#
_cell.length_a   1.000
_cell.length_b   1.000
_cell.length_c   1.000
_cell.angle_alpha   90.00
_cell.angle_beta   90.00
_cell.angle_gamma   90.00
#
_symmetry.space_group_name_H-M   'P 1'
#
loop_
_entity.id
_entity.type
_entity.pdbx_description
1 polymer ?
#
loop_
_entity_poly.entity_id
_entity_poly.type
_entity_poly.pdbx_seq_one_letter_code
_entity_poly.pdbx_strand_id
1 'polypeptide(L)'
;MRLFPALWMRWAISIVVGAAVVAALIVFVDHNNSNSEAKGSTNSLEREYRYAQAVIGAEQAPHTVAVARGQAAGVAFAAAVRADMRHRIKTGNVSGRLQRVRCHAAGSQAGRVAYRCAAEAGNVNYPYVGVFTKANRHVTYCQRDAPPIPTERIPVSARCTL
;
A
#
# COMPACT_ATOMS: atom_id res chain seq x y z
N MET A 1 -30.06 3.64 77.63
CA MET A 1 -29.27 2.80 76.77
C MET A 1 -29.86 2.80 75.35
N ARG A 2 -29.68 3.87 74.53
CA ARG A 2 -30.15 3.90 73.10
C ARG A 2 -29.27 4.83 72.28
N LEU A 3 -27.94 4.67 72.28
CA LEU A 3 -27.03 5.52 71.51
C LEU A 3 -26.17 4.76 70.46
N PHE A 4 -26.35 3.45 70.33
CA PHE A 4 -25.53 2.61 69.44
C PHE A 4 -25.96 2.53 67.98
N PRO A 5 -27.22 2.73 67.55
CA PRO A 5 -27.59 2.53 66.13
C PRO A 5 -27.08 3.67 65.20
N ALA A 6 -26.90 4.88 65.72
CA ALA A 6 -26.54 6.03 64.89
C ALA A 6 -25.09 5.99 64.37
N LEU A 7 -24.15 5.44 65.14
CA LEU A 7 -22.74 5.34 64.73
C LEU A 7 -22.56 4.25 63.65
N TRP A 8 -23.20 3.14 63.76
CA TRP A 8 -23.12 2.04 62.78
C TRP A 8 -23.68 2.45 61.40
N MET A 9 -24.78 3.19 61.39
CA MET A 9 -25.41 3.68 60.19
C MET A 9 -24.52 4.69 59.44
N ARG A 10 -23.76 5.55 60.16
CA ARG A 10 -22.80 6.46 59.54
C ARG A 10 -21.61 5.75 58.89
N TRP A 11 -21.11 4.70 59.50
CA TRP A 11 -20.04 3.86 58.95
C TRP A 11 -20.49 3.09 57.69
N ALA A 12 -21.68 2.53 57.71
CA ALA A 12 -22.25 1.79 56.59
C ALA A 12 -22.44 2.72 55.34
N ILE A 13 -22.93 3.93 55.54
CA ILE A 13 -23.09 4.91 54.46
C ILE A 13 -21.75 5.33 53.85
N SER A 14 -20.71 5.53 54.69
CA SER A 14 -19.37 5.92 54.18
C SER A 14 -18.73 4.81 53.35
N ILE A 15 -18.93 3.53 53.72
CA ILE A 15 -18.40 2.39 52.93
C ILE A 15 -19.10 2.29 51.57
N VAL A 16 -20.42 2.44 51.54
CA VAL A 16 -21.19 2.35 50.27
C VAL A 16 -20.87 3.50 49.36
N VAL A 17 -20.73 4.72 49.85
CA VAL A 17 -20.32 5.88 49.02
C VAL A 17 -18.90 5.70 48.52
N GLY A 18 -17.97 5.24 49.36
CA GLY A 18 -16.60 4.95 48.95
C GLY A 18 -16.52 3.90 47.85
N ALA A 19 -17.25 2.81 47.95
CA ALA A 19 -17.31 1.75 46.95
C ALA A 19 -17.91 2.25 45.60
N ALA A 20 -18.95 3.08 45.64
CA ALA A 20 -19.56 3.68 44.44
C ALA A 20 -18.62 4.61 43.72
N VAL A 21 -17.82 5.43 44.43
CA VAL A 21 -16.83 6.34 43.82
C VAL A 21 -15.70 5.55 43.16
N VAL A 22 -15.19 4.51 43.79
CA VAL A 22 -14.16 3.63 43.23
C VAL A 22 -14.65 2.92 41.96
N ALA A 23 -15.86 2.36 42.00
CA ALA A 23 -16.46 1.73 40.83
C ALA A 23 -16.65 2.73 39.66
N ALA A 24 -17.09 3.95 39.93
CA ALA A 24 -17.23 5.00 38.91
C ALA A 24 -15.87 5.40 38.29
N LEU A 25 -14.82 5.49 39.11
CA LEU A 25 -13.46 5.79 38.63
C LEU A 25 -12.90 4.67 37.77
N ILE A 26 -13.11 3.39 38.11
CA ILE A 26 -12.66 2.24 37.32
C ILE A 26 -13.35 2.26 35.94
N VAL A 27 -14.67 2.42 35.91
CA VAL A 27 -15.43 2.50 34.64
C VAL A 27 -14.97 3.70 33.79
N PHE A 28 -14.71 4.83 34.41
CA PHE A 28 -14.24 6.04 33.69
C PHE A 28 -12.84 5.86 33.11
N VAL A 29 -11.92 5.23 33.84
CA VAL A 29 -10.55 4.95 33.38
C VAL A 29 -10.57 3.91 32.26
N ASP A 30 -11.34 2.82 32.38
CA ASP A 30 -11.47 1.81 31.34
C ASP A 30 -12.09 2.38 30.05
N HIS A 31 -13.12 3.20 30.18
CA HIS A 31 -13.75 3.83 29.03
C HIS A 31 -12.81 4.83 28.31
N ASN A 32 -12.00 5.56 29.07
CA ASN A 32 -11.05 6.51 28.49
C ASN A 32 -9.84 5.81 27.85
N ASN A 33 -9.36 4.72 28.43
CA ASN A 33 -8.26 3.92 27.87
C ASN A 33 -8.67 3.21 26.59
N SER A 34 -9.82 2.55 26.54
CA SER A 34 -10.30 1.88 25.32
C SER A 34 -10.52 2.84 24.15
N ASN A 35 -10.99 4.06 24.43
CA ASN A 35 -11.12 5.11 23.40
C ASN A 35 -9.76 5.65 22.91
N SER A 36 -8.75 5.70 23.77
CA SER A 36 -7.41 6.18 23.42
C SER A 36 -6.64 5.14 22.60
N GLU A 37 -6.75 3.87 22.93
CA GLU A 37 -6.13 2.77 22.19
C GLU A 37 -6.77 2.58 20.82
N ALA A 38 -8.10 2.66 20.70
CA ALA A 38 -8.80 2.59 19.42
C ALA A 38 -8.42 3.74 18.48
N LYS A 39 -8.31 4.98 18.98
CA LYS A 39 -7.85 6.14 18.18
C LYS A 39 -6.37 6.07 17.81
N GLY A 40 -5.53 5.56 18.69
CA GLY A 40 -4.10 5.36 18.41
C GLY A 40 -3.88 4.31 17.33
N SER A 41 -4.60 3.20 17.39
CA SER A 41 -4.52 2.11 16.41
C SER A 41 -4.99 2.53 15.02
N THR A 42 -6.14 3.21 14.90
CA THR A 42 -6.63 3.70 13.61
C THR A 42 -5.69 4.71 12.96
N ASN A 43 -5.10 5.62 13.74
CA ASN A 43 -4.15 6.60 13.23
C ASN A 43 -2.81 5.98 12.77
N SER A 44 -2.36 4.89 13.40
CA SER A 44 -1.15 4.18 12.99
C SER A 44 -1.38 3.42 11.67
N LEU A 45 -2.49 2.69 11.56
CA LEU A 45 -2.87 1.97 10.33
C LEU A 45 -3.07 2.92 9.15
N GLU A 46 -3.73 4.06 9.37
CA GLU A 46 -3.90 5.05 8.31
C GLU A 46 -2.57 5.67 7.86
N ARG A 47 -1.63 5.87 8.76
CA ARG A 47 -0.29 6.37 8.46
C ARG A 47 0.52 5.34 7.68
N GLU A 48 0.50 4.08 8.07
CA GLU A 48 1.12 2.98 7.36
C GLU A 48 0.53 2.81 5.95
N TYR A 49 -0.79 2.91 5.84
CA TYR A 49 -1.49 2.86 4.56
C TYR A 49 -1.07 4.00 3.62
N ARG A 50 -1.03 5.24 4.10
CA ARG A 50 -0.57 6.39 3.30
C ARG A 50 0.90 6.25 2.89
N TYR A 51 1.74 5.74 3.78
CA TYR A 51 3.14 5.46 3.45
C TYR A 51 3.26 4.39 2.36
N ALA A 52 2.55 3.27 2.51
CA ALA A 52 2.51 2.22 1.50
C ALA A 52 2.01 2.73 0.14
N GLN A 53 0.95 3.55 0.12
CA GLN A 53 0.45 4.19 -1.11
C GLN A 53 1.50 5.10 -1.76
N ALA A 54 2.23 5.87 -0.98
CA ALA A 54 3.27 6.76 -1.50
C ALA A 54 4.43 5.96 -2.11
N VAL A 55 4.87 4.89 -1.46
CA VAL A 55 5.92 3.99 -1.97
C VAL A 55 5.48 3.31 -3.26
N ILE A 56 4.29 2.68 -3.27
CA ILE A 56 3.74 2.03 -4.47
C ILE A 56 3.53 3.04 -5.59
N GLY A 57 3.02 4.23 -5.29
CA GLY A 57 2.84 5.30 -6.27
C GLY A 57 4.16 5.76 -6.91
N ALA A 58 5.23 5.83 -6.14
CA ALA A 58 6.58 6.15 -6.63
C ALA A 58 7.12 5.01 -7.53
N GLU A 59 6.94 3.76 -7.14
CA GLU A 59 7.34 2.58 -7.94
C GLU A 59 6.56 2.44 -9.24
N GLN A 60 5.29 2.89 -9.26
CA GLN A 60 4.43 2.92 -10.44
C GLN A 60 4.62 4.17 -11.31
N ALA A 61 5.60 5.04 -11.00
CA ALA A 61 5.87 6.23 -11.78
C ALA A 61 6.14 5.89 -13.28
N PRO A 62 5.65 6.73 -14.22
CA PRO A 62 5.86 6.47 -15.64
C PRO A 62 7.32 6.67 -16.04
N HIS A 63 7.91 5.65 -16.64
CA HIS A 63 9.22 5.69 -17.28
C HIS A 63 9.06 5.75 -18.79
N THR A 64 9.98 6.41 -19.48
CA THR A 64 9.94 6.53 -20.94
C THR A 64 11.27 6.09 -21.55
N VAL A 65 11.20 5.27 -22.60
CA VAL A 65 12.36 4.79 -23.36
C VAL A 65 12.13 5.00 -24.84
N ALA A 66 13.15 5.48 -25.55
CA ALA A 66 13.14 5.61 -27.00
C ALA A 66 13.30 4.23 -27.67
N VAL A 67 12.59 4.03 -28.77
CA VAL A 67 12.68 2.84 -29.63
C VAL A 67 13.49 3.17 -30.87
N ALA A 68 14.64 2.54 -31.06
CA ALA A 68 15.49 2.76 -32.22
C ALA A 68 14.77 2.44 -33.55
N ARG A 69 15.17 3.07 -34.64
CA ARG A 69 14.64 2.76 -35.98
C ARG A 69 14.92 1.29 -36.32
N GLY A 70 13.92 0.60 -36.84
CA GLY A 70 13.99 -0.85 -37.12
C GLY A 70 13.82 -1.78 -35.92
N GLN A 71 13.86 -1.28 -34.70
CA GLN A 71 13.62 -2.08 -33.51
C GLN A 71 12.11 -2.26 -33.25
N ALA A 72 11.71 -3.48 -32.94
CA ALA A 72 10.34 -3.75 -32.49
C ALA A 72 10.08 -3.16 -31.10
N ALA A 73 8.97 -2.45 -30.93
CA ALA A 73 8.63 -1.77 -29.68
C ALA A 73 8.54 -2.71 -28.48
N GLY A 74 8.01 -3.93 -28.67
CA GLY A 74 7.96 -4.96 -27.62
C GLY A 74 9.33 -5.41 -27.14
N VAL A 75 10.32 -5.48 -28.05
CA VAL A 75 11.72 -5.82 -27.71
C VAL A 75 12.37 -4.70 -26.90
N ALA A 76 12.18 -3.43 -27.32
CA ALA A 76 12.68 -2.27 -26.59
C ALA A 76 12.05 -2.22 -25.18
N PHE A 77 10.76 -2.45 -25.09
CA PHE A 77 10.07 -2.49 -23.80
C PHE A 77 10.58 -3.62 -22.90
N ALA A 78 10.74 -4.83 -23.43
CA ALA A 78 11.31 -5.94 -22.66
C ALA A 78 12.74 -5.64 -22.17
N ALA A 79 13.54 -4.95 -22.95
CA ALA A 79 14.90 -4.52 -22.56
C ALA A 79 14.83 -3.48 -21.43
N ALA A 80 13.93 -2.50 -21.52
CA ALA A 80 13.71 -1.49 -20.48
C ALA A 80 13.26 -2.13 -19.15
N VAL A 81 12.28 -3.04 -19.20
CA VAL A 81 11.83 -3.78 -18.00
C VAL A 81 12.96 -4.61 -17.39
N ARG A 82 13.82 -5.26 -18.21
CA ARG A 82 15.00 -5.98 -17.69
C ARG A 82 15.98 -5.05 -16.98
N ALA A 83 16.21 -3.87 -17.54
CA ALA A 83 17.12 -2.87 -16.94
C ALA A 83 16.56 -2.38 -15.59
N ASP A 84 15.27 -2.04 -15.55
CA ASP A 84 14.57 -1.61 -14.35
C ASP A 84 14.63 -2.69 -13.25
N MET A 85 14.25 -3.92 -13.57
CA MET A 85 14.29 -5.05 -12.62
C MET A 85 15.70 -5.33 -12.08
N ARG A 86 16.74 -5.25 -12.93
CA ARG A 86 18.12 -5.40 -12.47
C ARG A 86 18.54 -4.28 -11.53
N HIS A 87 18.12 -3.05 -11.80
CA HIS A 87 18.36 -1.92 -10.92
C HIS A 87 17.69 -2.14 -9.55
N ARG A 88 16.43 -2.53 -9.53
CA ARG A 88 15.66 -2.80 -8.31
C ARG A 88 16.23 -3.96 -7.49
N ILE A 89 16.70 -5.01 -8.14
CA ILE A 89 17.42 -6.12 -7.47
C ILE A 89 18.74 -5.59 -6.86
N LYS A 90 19.49 -4.79 -7.59
CA LYS A 90 20.75 -4.21 -7.11
C LYS A 90 20.55 -3.27 -5.92
N THR A 91 19.45 -2.52 -5.89
CA THR A 91 19.11 -1.60 -4.79
C THR A 91 18.41 -2.26 -3.61
N GLY A 92 18.12 -3.57 -3.70
CA GLY A 92 17.46 -4.32 -2.64
C GLY A 92 15.93 -4.17 -2.60
N ASN A 93 15.33 -3.45 -3.56
CA ASN A 93 13.87 -3.26 -3.65
C ASN A 93 13.14 -4.52 -4.14
N VAL A 94 13.85 -5.42 -4.81
CA VAL A 94 13.35 -6.71 -5.28
C VAL A 94 14.33 -7.81 -4.86
N SER A 95 13.80 -8.86 -4.25
CA SER A 95 14.58 -10.01 -3.83
C SER A 95 14.70 -11.06 -4.94
N GLY A 96 15.82 -11.78 -4.94
CA GLY A 96 16.06 -12.89 -5.86
C GLY A 96 16.76 -12.47 -7.16
N ARG A 97 16.86 -13.43 -8.10
CA ARG A 97 17.51 -13.24 -9.40
C ARG A 97 16.42 -13.08 -10.49
N LEU A 98 16.63 -12.14 -11.42
CA LEU A 98 15.78 -12.01 -12.60
C LEU A 98 15.93 -13.26 -13.48
N GLN A 99 14.84 -13.98 -13.68
CA GLN A 99 14.77 -15.21 -14.46
C GLN A 99 14.39 -14.93 -15.90
N ARG A 100 13.28 -14.22 -16.12
CA ARG A 100 12.77 -13.91 -17.45
C ARG A 100 11.91 -12.66 -17.49
N VAL A 101 11.81 -12.08 -18.68
CA VAL A 101 10.85 -11.00 -19.02
C VAL A 101 10.14 -11.41 -20.29
N ARG A 102 8.81 -11.43 -20.24
CA ARG A 102 7.94 -11.74 -21.39
C ARG A 102 7.02 -10.56 -21.63
N CYS A 103 6.99 -10.07 -22.86
CA CYS A 103 6.11 -8.97 -23.28
C CYS A 103 5.27 -9.39 -24.48
N HIS A 104 4.02 -8.93 -24.52
CA HIS A 104 3.12 -9.13 -25.64
C HIS A 104 2.28 -7.86 -25.88
N ALA A 105 1.84 -7.67 -27.11
CA ALA A 105 0.91 -6.60 -27.45
C ALA A 105 -0.47 -6.91 -26.84
N ALA A 106 -1.10 -5.88 -26.29
CA ALA A 106 -2.39 -6.00 -25.57
C ALA A 106 -3.53 -5.20 -26.23
N GLY A 107 -3.23 -4.45 -27.28
CA GLY A 107 -4.20 -3.66 -28.03
C GLY A 107 -3.54 -2.52 -28.78
N SER A 108 -4.31 -1.88 -29.66
CA SER A 108 -3.84 -0.69 -30.39
C SER A 108 -4.98 0.28 -30.62
N GLN A 109 -4.69 1.59 -30.52
CA GLN A 109 -5.64 2.65 -30.76
C GLN A 109 -4.93 3.91 -31.24
N ALA A 110 -5.40 4.54 -32.30
CA ALA A 110 -4.95 5.86 -32.76
C ALA A 110 -3.42 6.05 -32.81
N GLY A 111 -2.68 5.11 -33.42
CA GLY A 111 -1.23 5.18 -33.52
C GLY A 111 -0.46 4.84 -32.24
N ARG A 112 -1.15 4.37 -31.22
CA ARG A 112 -0.59 3.86 -29.94
C ARG A 112 -0.78 2.34 -29.87
N VAL A 113 0.18 1.63 -29.30
CA VAL A 113 0.10 0.17 -29.10
C VAL A 113 0.38 -0.11 -27.63
N ALA A 114 -0.58 -0.74 -26.96
CA ALA A 114 -0.41 -1.19 -25.59
C ALA A 114 0.35 -2.51 -25.54
N TYR A 115 1.18 -2.65 -24.54
CA TYR A 115 1.93 -3.85 -24.21
C TYR A 115 1.72 -4.24 -22.75
N ARG A 116 1.76 -5.53 -22.49
CA ARG A 116 1.86 -6.08 -21.13
C ARG A 116 3.14 -6.89 -21.04
N CYS A 117 3.89 -6.70 -19.96
CA CYS A 117 5.06 -7.50 -19.66
C CYS A 117 4.91 -8.14 -18.29
N ALA A 118 5.52 -9.31 -18.14
CA ALA A 118 5.72 -9.99 -16.88
C ALA A 118 7.22 -10.21 -16.70
N ALA A 119 7.76 -9.71 -15.58
CA ALA A 119 9.13 -9.96 -15.17
C ALA A 119 9.11 -10.91 -13.97
N GLU A 120 9.83 -12.01 -14.03
CA GLU A 120 9.92 -12.99 -12.97
C GLU A 120 11.28 -12.87 -12.26
N ALA A 121 11.25 -12.61 -10.95
CA ALA A 121 12.43 -12.59 -10.10
C ALA A 121 12.15 -13.39 -8.82
N GLY A 122 13.05 -14.29 -8.47
CA GLY A 122 12.77 -15.29 -7.44
C GLY A 122 11.53 -16.11 -7.86
N ASN A 123 10.53 -16.18 -6.99
CA ASN A 123 9.25 -16.86 -7.26
C ASN A 123 8.09 -15.85 -7.43
N VAL A 124 8.43 -14.58 -7.70
CA VAL A 124 7.45 -13.48 -7.79
C VAL A 124 7.36 -12.97 -9.22
N ASN A 125 6.13 -12.70 -9.66
CA ASN A 125 5.84 -12.11 -10.95
C ASN A 125 5.53 -10.61 -10.77
N TYR A 126 6.31 -9.77 -11.45
CA TYR A 126 6.18 -8.31 -11.45
C TYR A 126 5.54 -7.87 -12.77
N PRO A 127 4.27 -7.46 -12.76
CA PRO A 127 3.57 -7.04 -13.96
C PRO A 127 3.96 -5.60 -14.35
N TYR A 128 4.14 -5.37 -15.66
CA TYR A 128 4.36 -4.06 -16.25
C TYR A 128 3.33 -3.81 -17.36
N VAL A 129 2.91 -2.58 -17.51
CA VAL A 129 2.11 -2.10 -18.62
C VAL A 129 2.81 -0.94 -19.31
N GLY A 130 2.64 -0.81 -20.62
CA GLY A 130 3.26 0.27 -21.35
C GLY A 130 2.56 0.54 -22.67
N VAL A 131 2.76 1.76 -23.18
CA VAL A 131 2.20 2.22 -24.44
C VAL A 131 3.32 2.72 -25.35
N PHE A 132 3.44 2.13 -26.52
CA PHE A 132 4.27 2.62 -27.59
C PHE A 132 3.50 3.65 -28.42
N THR A 133 4.05 4.84 -28.57
CA THR A 133 3.51 5.91 -29.42
C THR A 133 4.30 5.97 -30.71
N LYS A 134 3.66 5.71 -31.86
CA LYS A 134 4.31 5.66 -33.18
C LYS A 134 4.91 7.00 -33.60
N ALA A 135 4.24 8.12 -33.29
CA ALA A 135 4.66 9.47 -33.72
C ALA A 135 6.04 9.84 -33.19
N ASN A 136 6.36 9.57 -31.94
CA ASN A 136 7.64 9.93 -31.33
C ASN A 136 8.55 8.71 -31.08
N ARG A 137 8.07 7.51 -31.39
CA ARG A 137 8.80 6.25 -31.21
C ARG A 137 9.26 6.02 -29.77
N HIS A 138 8.42 6.35 -28.78
CA HIS A 138 8.69 6.11 -27.38
C HIS A 138 7.74 5.05 -26.79
N VAL A 139 8.25 4.25 -25.87
CA VAL A 139 7.43 3.44 -24.95
C VAL A 139 7.41 4.13 -23.60
N THR A 140 6.23 4.49 -23.14
CA THR A 140 6.00 4.91 -21.74
C THR A 140 5.44 3.73 -20.97
N TYR A 141 6.06 3.38 -19.85
CA TYR A 141 5.69 2.20 -19.10
C TYR A 141 5.70 2.43 -17.59
N CYS A 142 4.91 1.63 -16.89
CA CYS A 142 4.78 1.61 -15.45
C CYS A 142 4.85 0.17 -14.95
N GLN A 143 5.39 -0.05 -13.77
CA GLN A 143 5.14 -1.26 -13.03
C GLN A 143 3.69 -1.21 -12.51
N ARG A 144 3.01 -2.35 -12.52
CA ARG A 144 1.67 -2.50 -11.97
C ARG A 144 1.75 -3.42 -10.75
N ASP A 145 1.92 -2.84 -9.59
CA ASP A 145 1.89 -3.62 -8.36
C ASP A 145 0.45 -3.97 -7.96
N ALA A 146 0.26 -5.19 -7.49
CA ALA A 146 -0.91 -5.52 -6.73
C ALA A 146 -0.66 -5.03 -5.31
N PRO A 147 -1.48 -4.13 -4.75
CA PRO A 147 -1.28 -3.69 -3.39
C PRO A 147 -1.37 -4.88 -2.42
N PRO A 148 -0.55 -4.93 -1.38
CA PRO A 148 -0.62 -5.97 -0.36
C PRO A 148 -1.93 -5.94 0.45
N ILE A 149 -2.70 -4.85 0.31
CA ILE A 149 -3.99 -4.64 0.98
C ILE A 149 -5.11 -4.87 -0.03
N PRO A 150 -6.07 -5.79 0.21
CA PRO A 150 -7.06 -6.21 -0.79
C PRO A 150 -8.04 -5.13 -1.26
N THR A 151 -8.12 -3.99 -0.60
CA THR A 151 -9.27 -3.08 -0.69
C THR A 151 -9.15 -1.96 -1.69
N GLU A 152 -7.96 -1.53 -2.10
CA GLU A 152 -7.81 -0.44 -3.08
C GLU A 152 -6.64 -0.67 -4.03
N ARG A 153 -6.93 -0.80 -5.31
CA ARG A 153 -5.91 -0.82 -6.35
C ARG A 153 -5.45 0.62 -6.59
N ILE A 154 -4.17 0.88 -6.39
CA ILE A 154 -3.58 2.16 -6.79
C ILE A 154 -3.62 2.22 -8.32
N PRO A 155 -4.30 3.23 -8.91
CA PRO A 155 -4.44 3.30 -10.36
C PRO A 155 -3.08 3.56 -11.01
N VAL A 156 -2.78 2.78 -12.03
CA VAL A 156 -1.61 3.02 -12.88
C VAL A 156 -1.81 4.31 -13.67
N SER A 157 -0.75 5.09 -13.87
CA SER A 157 -0.80 6.33 -14.64
C SER A 157 -1.46 6.14 -16.02
N ALA A 158 -2.37 7.04 -16.40
CA ALA A 158 -3.01 7.06 -17.72
C ALA A 158 -1.99 7.18 -18.88
N ARG A 159 -0.74 7.60 -18.61
CA ARG A 159 0.35 7.62 -19.59
C ARG A 159 0.82 6.21 -19.98
N CYS A 160 0.60 5.21 -19.14
CA CYS A 160 1.02 3.82 -19.34
C CYS A 160 -0.12 2.91 -19.87
N THR A 161 -1.31 3.45 -20.08
CA THR A 161 -2.50 2.75 -20.59
C THR A 161 -3.04 3.39 -21.86
N LEU A 162 -3.84 2.65 -22.67
CA LEU A 162 -4.58 3.20 -23.81
C LEU A 162 -5.81 3.93 -23.33
#